data_2882a2a3ce4944c386592c6524af9e99
#
_entry.id   2882a2a3ce4944c386592c6524af9e99
#
_cell.length_a   1.000
_cell.length_b   1.000
_cell.length_c   1.000
_cell.angle_alpha   90.00
_cell.angle_beta   90.00
_cell.angle_gamma   90.00
#
_symmetry.space_group_name_H-M   'P 1'
#
loop_
_entity.id
_entity.type
_entity.pdbx_description
1 polymer ?
#
loop_
_entity_poly.entity_id
_entity_poly.type
_entity_poly.pdbx_seq_one_letter_code
_entity_poly.pdbx_strand_id
1 'polypeptide(L)'
;MRKPKKEIQLTSYDDLLGISDMASDKNDSDQMIEVALEELHAFRNHPYQVLDDDKMEETVESIKTYGVLNPVLVRPRPEGGYELISGHRRKRACELAGKTTMPVLVRNYTDDEAVIVLVDSNIQREHLRYSEKAWAYKMKMDALRHQGTKTGESESADEVGKKAGDSGRTVQRYIRLTSLIPFLLQAVDDGKISFVNGVSLSYLSKEEQSWVQHCIQEKKQTVTSVMIRELRRYSAEGNLTELAVQLILGSTKPKAGKFTLPEQKIRKYFPPEYASEQIEEVILELLENWKNNRKTERV
;
A
#
# COMPACT_ATOMS: atom_id res chain seq x y z
N MET A 1 -7.69 -36.67 -41.01
CA MET A 1 -7.69 -36.58 -39.52
C MET A 1 -8.20 -35.19 -39.10
N ARG A 2 -9.41 -35.09 -38.56
CA ARG A 2 -10.01 -33.86 -38.04
C ARG A 2 -9.45 -33.61 -36.64
N LYS A 3 -8.87 -32.41 -36.39
CA LYS A 3 -8.44 -31.98 -35.04
C LYS A 3 -9.68 -31.90 -34.11
N PRO A 4 -9.60 -32.38 -32.86
CA PRO A 4 -10.70 -32.27 -31.91
C PRO A 4 -10.99 -30.78 -31.62
N LYS A 5 -12.28 -30.42 -31.61
CA LYS A 5 -12.76 -29.12 -31.12
C LYS A 5 -12.35 -28.99 -29.64
N LYS A 6 -11.66 -27.91 -29.30
CA LYS A 6 -11.49 -27.51 -27.90
C LYS A 6 -12.87 -27.22 -27.31
N GLU A 7 -13.30 -28.05 -26.36
CA GLU A 7 -14.42 -27.72 -25.49
C GLU A 7 -14.04 -26.44 -24.69
N ILE A 8 -14.88 -25.44 -24.82
CA ILE A 8 -14.81 -24.24 -23.97
C ILE A 8 -15.38 -24.72 -22.64
N GLN A 9 -14.51 -24.97 -21.68
CA GLN A 9 -14.92 -25.10 -20.29
C GLN A 9 -15.44 -23.73 -19.84
N LEU A 10 -16.73 -23.67 -19.54
CA LEU A 10 -17.35 -22.52 -18.88
C LEU A 10 -16.72 -22.44 -17.49
N THR A 11 -15.87 -21.45 -17.28
CA THR A 11 -15.35 -21.11 -15.95
C THR A 11 -16.53 -20.78 -15.03
N SER A 12 -16.54 -21.38 -13.86
CA SER A 12 -17.51 -21.08 -12.80
C SER A 12 -17.45 -19.59 -12.44
N TYR A 13 -18.57 -19.01 -12.01
CA TYR A 13 -18.59 -17.64 -11.46
C TYR A 13 -17.57 -17.47 -10.32
N ASP A 14 -17.30 -18.51 -9.57
CA ASP A 14 -16.29 -18.54 -8.50
C ASP A 14 -14.87 -18.36 -9.04
N ASP A 15 -14.54 -18.97 -10.19
CA ASP A 15 -13.26 -18.78 -10.86
C ASP A 15 -13.10 -17.37 -11.41
N LEU A 16 -14.18 -16.77 -11.92
CA LEU A 16 -14.20 -15.39 -12.43
C LEU A 16 -14.03 -14.34 -11.32
N LEU A 17 -14.51 -14.63 -10.11
CA LEU A 17 -14.41 -13.78 -8.94
C LEU A 17 -13.16 -14.08 -8.08
N GLY A 18 -12.38 -15.12 -8.42
CA GLY A 18 -11.22 -15.53 -7.67
C GLY A 18 -11.54 -16.15 -6.30
N ILE A 19 -12.73 -16.76 -6.14
CA ILE A 19 -13.27 -17.25 -4.86
C ILE A 19 -13.26 -18.80 -4.81
N SER A 20 -12.60 -19.45 -5.76
CA SER A 20 -12.64 -20.91 -5.97
C SER A 20 -12.27 -21.79 -4.77
N ASP A 21 -11.68 -21.24 -3.70
CA ASP A 21 -11.23 -22.04 -2.55
C ASP A 21 -12.25 -22.09 -1.37
N MET A 22 -13.38 -21.39 -1.44
CA MET A 22 -14.35 -21.33 -0.33
C MET A 22 -15.68 -22.07 -0.60
N ALA A 23 -15.82 -22.75 -1.74
CA ALA A 23 -17.05 -23.44 -2.09
C ALA A 23 -17.08 -24.86 -1.56
N SER A 24 -17.53 -25.05 -0.34
CA SER A 24 -17.87 -26.39 0.18
C SER A 24 -19.20 -26.49 0.92
N ASP A 25 -20.22 -25.71 0.52
CA ASP A 25 -21.60 -26.05 0.88
C ASP A 25 -22.55 -25.88 -0.31
N LYS A 26 -22.98 -27.01 -0.84
CA LYS A 26 -23.75 -27.20 -2.08
C LYS A 26 -25.25 -26.90 -1.94
N ASN A 27 -25.69 -25.92 -1.16
CA ASN A 27 -27.14 -25.69 -0.99
C ASN A 27 -27.61 -24.22 -1.03
N ASP A 28 -26.77 -23.24 -1.35
CA ASP A 28 -27.25 -21.89 -1.57
C ASP A 28 -27.29 -21.65 -3.09
N SER A 29 -28.48 -21.69 -3.68
CA SER A 29 -28.68 -21.38 -5.10
C SER A 29 -28.31 -19.92 -5.32
N ASP A 30 -27.22 -19.71 -6.04
CA ASP A 30 -26.80 -18.37 -6.52
C ASP A 30 -28.00 -17.70 -7.21
N GLN A 31 -28.61 -16.74 -6.54
CA GLN A 31 -29.73 -15.98 -7.10
C GLN A 31 -29.19 -14.72 -7.77
N MET A 32 -29.27 -14.71 -9.09
CA MET A 32 -29.05 -13.48 -9.84
C MET A 32 -30.38 -12.75 -9.95
N ILE A 33 -30.42 -11.51 -9.41
CA ILE A 33 -31.60 -10.66 -9.45
C ILE A 33 -31.22 -9.23 -9.84
N GLU A 34 -32.18 -8.47 -10.35
CA GLU A 34 -32.04 -7.03 -10.55
C GLU A 34 -32.44 -6.31 -9.25
N VAL A 35 -31.57 -5.46 -8.77
CA VAL A 35 -31.78 -4.69 -7.53
C VAL A 35 -31.62 -3.20 -7.80
N ALA A 36 -32.47 -2.37 -7.16
CA ALA A 36 -32.35 -0.91 -7.22
C ALA A 36 -31.02 -0.45 -6.60
N LEU A 37 -30.37 0.53 -7.21
CA LEU A 37 -29.08 1.06 -6.71
C LEU A 37 -29.21 1.64 -5.30
N GLU A 38 -30.39 2.13 -4.93
CA GLU A 38 -30.70 2.68 -3.61
C GLU A 38 -30.71 1.60 -2.50
N GLU A 39 -31.01 0.34 -2.86
CA GLU A 39 -30.98 -0.79 -1.94
C GLU A 39 -29.60 -1.39 -1.76
N LEU A 40 -28.62 -0.95 -2.54
CA LEU A 40 -27.23 -1.40 -2.46
C LEU A 40 -26.42 -0.49 -1.55
N HIS A 41 -26.07 -0.97 -0.39
CA HIS A 41 -25.30 -0.25 0.62
C HIS A 41 -23.82 -0.63 0.53
N ALA A 42 -22.95 0.35 0.75
CA ALA A 42 -21.51 0.10 0.79
C ALA A 42 -21.14 -0.79 1.98
N PHE A 43 -20.10 -1.63 1.79
CA PHE A 43 -19.57 -2.45 2.86
C PHE A 43 -19.05 -1.58 4.00
N ARG A 44 -19.35 -1.96 5.22
CA ARG A 44 -18.92 -1.23 6.42
C ARG A 44 -17.39 -1.24 6.50
N ASN A 45 -16.78 -0.05 6.68
CA ASN A 45 -15.33 0.13 6.74
C ASN A 45 -14.58 -0.38 5.49
N HIS A 46 -15.18 -0.20 4.31
CA HIS A 46 -14.55 -0.59 3.04
C HIS A 46 -13.16 0.03 2.89
N PRO A 47 -12.07 -0.75 2.77
CA PRO A 47 -10.72 -0.22 2.82
C PRO A 47 -10.27 0.45 1.52
N TYR A 48 -10.95 0.18 0.40
CA TYR A 48 -10.55 0.62 -0.93
C TYR A 48 -11.33 1.84 -1.38
N GLN A 49 -10.64 2.81 -1.97
CA GLN A 49 -11.30 3.99 -2.53
C GLN A 49 -11.85 3.70 -3.93
N VAL A 50 -13.02 4.27 -4.21
CA VAL A 50 -13.60 4.32 -5.56
C VAL A 50 -13.29 5.70 -6.12
N LEU A 51 -12.43 5.74 -7.16
CA LEU A 51 -12.02 6.98 -7.80
C LEU A 51 -12.78 7.14 -9.12
N ASP A 52 -13.23 8.36 -9.39
CA ASP A 52 -13.80 8.77 -10.67
C ASP A 52 -12.62 9.20 -11.58
N ASP A 53 -11.88 8.21 -12.09
CA ASP A 53 -10.70 8.33 -12.96
C ASP A 53 -11.06 7.98 -14.42
N ASP A 54 -10.11 8.12 -15.35
CA ASP A 54 -10.30 7.80 -16.78
C ASP A 54 -10.85 6.36 -16.98
N LYS A 55 -10.37 5.41 -16.16
CA LYS A 55 -10.89 4.03 -16.17
C LYS A 55 -12.34 3.93 -15.67
N MET A 56 -12.80 4.88 -14.86
CA MET A 56 -14.21 4.97 -14.49
C MET A 56 -15.05 5.43 -15.68
N GLU A 57 -14.58 6.40 -16.44
CA GLU A 57 -15.26 6.88 -17.65
C GLU A 57 -15.41 5.74 -18.68
N GLU A 58 -14.35 4.97 -18.92
CA GLU A 58 -14.42 3.77 -19.78
C GLU A 58 -15.46 2.76 -19.28
N THR A 59 -15.53 2.57 -17.95
CA THR A 59 -16.52 1.66 -17.34
C THR A 59 -17.95 2.18 -17.53
N VAL A 60 -18.16 3.49 -17.39
CA VAL A 60 -19.46 4.16 -17.61
C VAL A 60 -19.91 3.99 -19.05
N GLU A 61 -19.04 4.24 -20.04
CA GLU A 61 -19.37 4.07 -21.44
C GLU A 61 -19.68 2.61 -21.80
N SER A 62 -18.93 1.68 -21.25
CA SER A 62 -19.23 0.24 -21.41
C SER A 62 -20.60 -0.12 -20.83
N ILE A 63 -20.95 0.39 -19.64
CA ILE A 63 -22.26 0.13 -19.01
C ILE A 63 -23.41 0.79 -19.77
N LYS A 64 -23.21 1.97 -20.35
CA LYS A 64 -24.22 2.60 -21.21
C LYS A 64 -24.53 1.75 -22.45
N THR A 65 -23.48 1.18 -23.05
CA THR A 65 -23.56 0.45 -24.31
C THR A 65 -24.05 -0.99 -24.13
N TYR A 66 -23.49 -1.71 -23.17
CA TYR A 66 -23.68 -3.15 -23.01
C TYR A 66 -24.41 -3.53 -21.72
N GLY A 67 -24.70 -2.58 -20.84
CA GLY A 67 -25.17 -2.88 -19.49
C GLY A 67 -24.08 -3.44 -18.59
N VAL A 68 -24.48 -3.96 -17.43
CA VAL A 68 -23.56 -4.61 -16.48
C VAL A 68 -23.43 -6.08 -16.85
N LEU A 69 -22.35 -6.44 -17.53
CA LEU A 69 -22.11 -7.81 -18.01
C LEU A 69 -21.85 -8.81 -16.89
N ASN A 70 -21.13 -8.38 -15.86
CA ASN A 70 -20.80 -9.20 -14.69
C ASN A 70 -21.57 -8.70 -13.48
N PRO A 71 -22.42 -9.52 -12.83
CA PRO A 71 -23.18 -9.10 -11.65
C PRO A 71 -22.23 -8.72 -10.51
N VAL A 72 -22.67 -7.83 -9.62
CA VAL A 72 -21.95 -7.52 -8.40
C VAL A 72 -22.32 -8.49 -7.30
N LEU A 73 -21.40 -8.77 -6.39
CA LEU A 73 -21.62 -9.70 -5.30
C LEU A 73 -22.15 -8.94 -4.07
N VAL A 74 -23.28 -9.43 -3.53
CA VAL A 74 -23.96 -8.81 -2.40
C VAL A 74 -24.39 -9.86 -1.37
N ARG A 75 -24.64 -9.40 -0.14
CA ARG A 75 -25.33 -10.19 0.88
C ARG A 75 -26.56 -9.45 1.43
N PRO A 76 -27.61 -10.14 1.91
CA PRO A 76 -28.74 -9.51 2.56
C PRO A 76 -28.30 -8.78 3.83
N ARG A 77 -28.96 -7.63 4.16
CA ARG A 77 -28.77 -6.90 5.41
C ARG A 77 -29.93 -7.12 6.36
N PRO A 78 -29.65 -7.20 7.68
CA PRO A 78 -30.73 -7.31 8.67
C PRO A 78 -31.72 -6.13 8.63
N GLU A 79 -31.23 -4.92 8.29
CA GLU A 79 -32.01 -3.69 8.23
C GLU A 79 -32.77 -3.53 6.90
N GLY A 80 -32.65 -4.49 6.00
CA GLY A 80 -33.21 -4.45 4.64
C GLY A 80 -32.21 -3.97 3.59
N GLY A 81 -32.49 -4.32 2.34
CA GLY A 81 -31.57 -4.13 1.22
C GLY A 81 -30.37 -5.06 1.27
N TYR A 82 -29.32 -4.71 0.56
CA TYR A 82 -28.14 -5.55 0.36
C TYR A 82 -26.84 -4.80 0.67
N GLU A 83 -25.88 -5.49 1.24
CA GLU A 83 -24.52 -4.99 1.43
C GLU A 83 -23.63 -5.45 0.28
N LEU A 84 -22.96 -4.51 -0.35
CA LEU A 84 -22.10 -4.75 -1.52
C LEU A 84 -20.73 -5.27 -1.09
N ILE A 85 -20.40 -6.51 -1.44
CA ILE A 85 -19.11 -7.14 -1.14
C ILE A 85 -18.10 -6.89 -2.25
N SER A 86 -18.50 -7.06 -3.52
CA SER A 86 -17.63 -6.82 -4.67
C SER A 86 -18.36 -6.08 -5.77
N GLY A 87 -17.68 -5.12 -6.42
CA GLY A 87 -18.21 -4.37 -7.54
C GLY A 87 -18.55 -2.91 -7.26
N HIS A 88 -18.00 -2.29 -6.22
CA HIS A 88 -18.21 -0.88 -5.87
C HIS A 88 -17.98 0.08 -7.05
N ARG A 89 -16.96 -0.16 -7.90
CA ARG A 89 -16.74 0.64 -9.10
C ARG A 89 -17.87 0.48 -10.11
N ARG A 90 -18.41 -0.74 -10.29
CA ARG A 90 -19.56 -0.98 -11.19
C ARG A 90 -20.83 -0.29 -10.69
N LYS A 91 -21.10 -0.33 -9.38
CA LYS A 91 -22.21 0.44 -8.80
C LYS A 91 -22.04 1.93 -9.09
N ARG A 92 -20.86 2.49 -8.81
CA ARG A 92 -20.58 3.91 -9.07
C ARG A 92 -20.74 4.27 -10.56
N ALA A 93 -20.26 3.42 -11.44
CA ALA A 93 -20.41 3.62 -12.89
C ALA A 93 -21.89 3.53 -13.35
N CYS A 94 -22.71 2.68 -12.72
CA CYS A 94 -24.16 2.63 -12.98
C CYS A 94 -24.83 3.96 -12.55
N GLU A 95 -24.48 4.50 -11.38
CA GLU A 95 -24.96 5.80 -10.91
C GLU A 95 -24.61 6.91 -11.93
N LEU A 96 -23.35 6.98 -12.36
CA LEU A 96 -22.89 7.95 -13.35
C LEU A 96 -23.51 7.74 -14.76
N ALA A 97 -23.85 6.49 -15.11
CA ALA A 97 -24.56 6.16 -16.35
C ALA A 97 -26.06 6.43 -16.29
N GLY A 98 -26.60 6.88 -15.15
CA GLY A 98 -28.03 7.16 -14.95
C GLY A 98 -28.90 5.89 -14.90
N LYS A 99 -28.33 4.73 -14.55
CA LYS A 99 -29.10 3.51 -14.31
C LYS A 99 -29.76 3.57 -12.95
N THR A 100 -30.92 2.93 -12.81
CA THR A 100 -31.68 2.84 -11.54
C THR A 100 -31.54 1.48 -10.88
N THR A 101 -31.20 0.44 -11.64
CA THR A 101 -31.00 -0.94 -11.19
C THR A 101 -29.71 -1.50 -11.71
N MET A 102 -29.26 -2.62 -11.12
CA MET A 102 -28.15 -3.42 -11.65
C MET A 102 -28.28 -4.90 -11.26
N PRO A 103 -27.73 -5.82 -12.05
CA PRO A 103 -27.71 -7.24 -11.72
C PRO A 103 -26.78 -7.52 -10.56
N VAL A 104 -27.26 -8.26 -9.57
CA VAL A 104 -26.51 -8.70 -8.39
C VAL A 104 -26.57 -10.21 -8.23
N LEU A 105 -25.50 -10.77 -7.68
CA LEU A 105 -25.44 -12.14 -7.21
C LEU A 105 -25.58 -12.12 -5.69
N VAL A 106 -26.67 -12.68 -5.17
CA VAL A 106 -26.95 -12.70 -3.75
C VAL A 106 -26.36 -13.95 -3.12
N ARG A 107 -25.54 -13.80 -2.07
CA ARG A 107 -25.01 -14.90 -1.27
C ARG A 107 -25.14 -14.60 0.21
N ASN A 108 -25.41 -15.62 1.00
CA ASN A 108 -25.45 -15.51 2.45
C ASN A 108 -24.05 -15.69 3.02
N TYR A 109 -23.41 -14.58 3.35
CA TYR A 109 -22.11 -14.59 4.03
C TYR A 109 -22.24 -14.06 5.46
N THR A 110 -21.55 -14.69 6.38
CA THR A 110 -21.25 -14.12 7.67
C THR A 110 -20.39 -12.86 7.53
N ASP A 111 -20.21 -12.09 8.59
CA ASP A 111 -19.37 -10.88 8.56
C ASP A 111 -17.93 -11.20 8.21
N ASP A 112 -17.39 -12.27 8.79
CA ASP A 112 -15.99 -12.67 8.56
C ASP A 112 -15.78 -13.20 7.13
N GLU A 113 -16.69 -14.03 6.61
CA GLU A 113 -16.64 -14.52 5.23
C GLU A 113 -16.73 -13.36 4.22
N ALA A 114 -17.64 -12.42 4.46
CA ALA A 114 -17.79 -11.25 3.61
C ALA A 114 -16.51 -10.39 3.57
N VAL A 115 -15.83 -10.21 4.71
CA VAL A 115 -14.52 -9.53 4.79
C VAL A 115 -13.47 -10.28 3.98
N ILE A 116 -13.37 -11.60 4.13
CA ILE A 116 -12.37 -12.42 3.42
C ILE A 116 -12.59 -12.31 1.90
N VAL A 117 -13.83 -12.47 1.45
CA VAL A 117 -14.18 -12.36 0.02
C VAL A 117 -13.90 -10.96 -0.53
N LEU A 118 -14.26 -9.91 0.23
CA LEU A 118 -13.99 -8.52 -0.15
C LEU A 118 -12.48 -8.28 -0.34
N VAL A 119 -11.66 -8.73 0.62
CA VAL A 119 -10.21 -8.53 0.54
C VAL A 119 -9.63 -9.34 -0.61
N ASP A 120 -9.99 -10.61 -0.73
CA ASP A 120 -9.45 -11.53 -1.74
C ASP A 120 -9.77 -11.12 -3.17
N SER A 121 -10.95 -10.53 -3.40
CA SER A 121 -11.35 -10.01 -4.71
C SER A 121 -10.64 -8.70 -5.11
N ASN A 122 -9.97 -8.02 -4.18
CA ASN A 122 -9.36 -6.72 -4.42
C ASN A 122 -7.84 -6.69 -4.25
N ILE A 123 -7.27 -7.63 -3.47
CA ILE A 123 -5.85 -7.56 -3.05
C ILE A 123 -4.86 -7.69 -4.21
N GLN A 124 -5.28 -8.24 -5.36
CA GLN A 124 -4.45 -8.41 -6.55
C GLN A 124 -4.48 -7.19 -7.50
N ARG A 125 -5.19 -6.11 -7.15
CA ARG A 125 -5.20 -4.90 -7.97
C ARG A 125 -3.81 -4.27 -8.04
N GLU A 126 -3.39 -3.84 -9.24
CA GLU A 126 -2.02 -3.35 -9.51
C GLU A 126 -1.65 -2.08 -8.75
N HIS A 127 -2.52 -1.22 -8.35
CA HIS A 127 -2.18 0.10 -7.77
C HIS A 127 -2.86 0.36 -6.44
N LEU A 128 -2.80 -0.63 -5.51
CA LEU A 128 -3.28 -0.43 -4.16
C LEU A 128 -2.36 0.52 -3.39
N ARG A 129 -2.94 1.50 -2.70
CA ARG A 129 -2.21 2.33 -1.74
C ARG A 129 -1.71 1.50 -0.56
N TYR A 130 -0.63 1.93 0.06
CA TYR A 130 -0.12 1.26 1.27
C TYR A 130 -1.17 1.19 2.38
N SER A 131 -1.95 2.27 2.56
CA SER A 131 -3.04 2.33 3.54
C SER A 131 -4.15 1.33 3.24
N GLU A 132 -4.60 1.23 1.98
CA GLU A 132 -5.64 0.29 1.55
C GLU A 132 -5.19 -1.15 1.82
N LYS A 133 -3.97 -1.50 1.42
CA LYS A 133 -3.40 -2.82 1.64
C LYS A 133 -3.22 -3.13 3.12
N ALA A 134 -2.84 -2.13 3.93
CA ALA A 134 -2.68 -2.27 5.38
C ALA A 134 -4.01 -2.58 6.08
N TRP A 135 -5.07 -1.83 5.76
CA TRP A 135 -6.39 -2.06 6.33
C TRP A 135 -7.02 -3.36 5.83
N ALA A 136 -6.85 -3.69 4.55
CA ALA A 136 -7.33 -4.96 3.98
C ALA A 136 -6.70 -6.17 4.69
N TYR A 137 -5.39 -6.18 4.87
CA TYR A 137 -4.71 -7.26 5.61
C TYR A 137 -5.13 -7.33 7.07
N LYS A 138 -5.32 -6.18 7.73
CA LYS A 138 -5.81 -6.15 9.10
C LYS A 138 -7.20 -6.76 9.21
N MET A 139 -8.14 -6.33 8.35
CA MET A 139 -9.51 -6.85 8.35
C MET A 139 -9.54 -8.36 8.11
N LYS A 140 -8.79 -8.85 7.11
CA LYS A 140 -8.73 -10.29 6.82
C LYS A 140 -8.10 -11.08 7.98
N MET A 141 -7.04 -10.55 8.60
CA MET A 141 -6.42 -11.18 9.76
C MET A 141 -7.38 -11.27 10.95
N ASP A 142 -8.13 -10.20 11.21
CA ASP A 142 -9.10 -10.17 12.30
C ASP A 142 -10.26 -11.16 12.03
N ALA A 143 -10.77 -11.24 10.79
CA ALA A 143 -11.79 -12.20 10.38
C ALA A 143 -11.34 -13.66 10.55
N LEU A 144 -10.13 -14.01 10.12
CA LEU A 144 -9.57 -15.36 10.29
C LEU A 144 -9.40 -15.74 11.77
N ARG A 145 -9.02 -14.78 12.62
CA ARG A 145 -8.94 -15.01 14.08
C ARG A 145 -10.29 -15.29 14.71
N HIS A 146 -11.36 -14.60 14.28
CA HIS A 146 -12.73 -14.83 14.77
C HIS A 146 -13.25 -16.23 14.40
N GLN A 147 -12.89 -16.74 13.21
CA GLN A 147 -13.28 -18.07 12.77
C GLN A 147 -12.57 -19.22 13.53
N GLY A 148 -11.73 -18.88 14.51
CA GLY A 148 -11.09 -19.86 15.39
C GLY A 148 -10.00 -20.69 14.74
N THR A 149 -9.40 -20.19 13.66
CA THR A 149 -8.19 -20.77 13.07
C THR A 149 -7.07 -20.72 14.11
N LYS A 150 -6.85 -21.84 14.81
CA LYS A 150 -5.85 -21.98 15.90
C LYS A 150 -4.40 -22.03 15.41
N THR A 151 -4.14 -21.53 14.23
CA THR A 151 -2.80 -21.38 13.66
C THR A 151 -2.08 -20.21 14.34
N GLY A 152 -0.79 -20.37 14.60
CA GLY A 152 0.02 -19.29 15.19
C GLY A 152 -0.05 -18.00 14.37
N GLU A 153 0.22 -16.84 14.99
CA GLU A 153 0.14 -15.53 14.31
C GLU A 153 0.95 -15.46 13.00
N SER A 154 2.03 -16.24 12.91
CA SER A 154 2.88 -16.33 11.71
C SER A 154 2.19 -17.07 10.58
N GLU A 155 1.57 -18.21 10.84
CA GLU A 155 0.89 -19.04 9.84
C GLU A 155 -0.35 -18.33 9.30
N SER A 156 -1.10 -17.66 10.17
CA SER A 156 -2.23 -16.82 9.75
C SER A 156 -1.80 -15.64 8.86
N ALA A 157 -0.63 -15.04 9.13
CA ALA A 157 -0.12 -13.95 8.32
C ALA A 157 0.34 -14.42 6.93
N ASP A 158 0.95 -15.62 6.83
CA ASP A 158 1.33 -16.21 5.54
C ASP A 158 0.10 -16.58 4.72
N GLU A 159 -0.97 -17.09 5.34
CA GLU A 159 -2.24 -17.37 4.69
C GLU A 159 -2.88 -16.08 4.13
N VAL A 160 -2.92 -15.01 4.95
CA VAL A 160 -3.43 -13.70 4.52
C VAL A 160 -2.69 -13.17 3.29
N GLY A 161 -1.36 -13.32 3.25
CA GLY A 161 -0.51 -12.83 2.18
C GLY A 161 -0.51 -13.67 0.90
N LYS A 162 -0.93 -14.94 0.99
CA LYS A 162 -0.78 -15.95 -0.06
C LYS A 162 -1.34 -15.50 -1.42
N LYS A 163 -2.55 -14.93 -1.46
CA LYS A 163 -3.20 -14.48 -2.71
C LYS A 163 -2.49 -13.28 -3.36
N ALA A 164 -1.82 -12.45 -2.57
CA ALA A 164 -1.06 -11.29 -3.07
C ALA A 164 0.42 -11.59 -3.31
N GLY A 165 0.89 -12.82 -3.00
CA GLY A 165 2.30 -13.18 -3.07
C GLY A 165 3.18 -12.53 -2.00
N ASP A 166 2.59 -12.00 -0.93
CA ASP A 166 3.33 -11.39 0.18
C ASP A 166 3.63 -12.42 1.28
N SER A 167 4.84 -12.35 1.84
CA SER A 167 5.20 -13.15 3.02
C SER A 167 4.46 -12.64 4.27
N GLY A 168 4.21 -13.51 5.26
CA GLY A 168 3.59 -13.14 6.53
C GLY A 168 4.30 -11.99 7.24
N ARG A 169 5.64 -11.92 7.14
CA ARG A 169 6.41 -10.78 7.64
C ARG A 169 6.04 -9.47 6.93
N THR A 170 5.82 -9.52 5.62
CA THR A 170 5.37 -8.36 4.84
C THR A 170 3.97 -7.96 5.23
N VAL A 171 3.05 -8.92 5.39
CA VAL A 171 1.68 -8.70 5.88
C VAL A 171 1.69 -7.99 7.24
N GLN A 172 2.47 -8.49 8.21
CA GLN A 172 2.59 -7.87 9.53
C GLN A 172 3.10 -6.42 9.45
N ARG A 173 4.05 -6.14 8.56
CA ARG A 173 4.54 -4.77 8.33
C ARG A 173 3.47 -3.85 7.74
N TYR A 174 2.65 -4.35 6.82
CA TYR A 174 1.49 -3.60 6.33
C TYR A 174 0.48 -3.33 7.44
N ILE A 175 0.09 -4.37 8.19
CA ILE A 175 -0.84 -4.22 9.32
C ILE A 175 -0.31 -3.19 10.32
N ARG A 176 0.99 -3.17 10.55
CA ARG A 176 1.60 -2.21 11.48
C ARG A 176 1.38 -0.75 11.05
N LEU A 177 1.27 -0.45 9.74
CA LEU A 177 0.96 0.90 9.26
C LEU A 177 -0.38 1.44 9.75
N THR A 178 -1.35 0.57 10.08
CA THR A 178 -2.66 1.00 10.62
C THR A 178 -2.52 1.69 11.99
N SER A 179 -1.36 1.56 12.64
CA SER A 179 -1.04 2.26 13.89
C SER A 179 -0.50 3.68 13.65
N LEU A 180 -0.33 4.14 12.42
CA LEU A 180 0.00 5.54 12.13
C LEU A 180 -1.22 6.44 12.33
N ILE A 181 -0.95 7.71 12.67
CA ILE A 181 -1.96 8.76 12.56
C ILE A 181 -2.27 9.05 11.08
N PRO A 182 -3.49 9.53 10.74
CA PRO A 182 -3.91 9.70 9.35
C PRO A 182 -2.93 10.50 8.50
N PHE A 183 -2.36 11.58 9.03
CA PHE A 183 -1.38 12.40 8.32
C PHE A 183 -0.12 11.62 7.89
N LEU A 184 0.46 10.84 8.80
CA LEU A 184 1.67 10.06 8.51
C LEU A 184 1.36 8.90 7.55
N LEU A 185 0.20 8.27 7.67
CA LEU A 185 -0.25 7.22 6.77
C LEU A 185 -0.45 7.78 5.35
N GLN A 186 -1.09 8.94 5.21
CA GLN A 186 -1.23 9.62 3.93
C GLN A 186 0.14 10.02 3.34
N ALA A 187 1.09 10.45 4.17
CA ALA A 187 2.45 10.77 3.71
C ALA A 187 3.20 9.53 3.17
N VAL A 188 2.87 8.32 3.66
CA VAL A 188 3.38 7.06 3.10
C VAL A 188 2.71 6.78 1.75
N ASP A 189 1.40 6.96 1.62
CA ASP A 189 0.67 6.79 0.36
C ASP A 189 1.16 7.75 -0.73
N ASP A 190 1.45 9.00 -0.34
CA ASP A 190 2.00 10.04 -1.24
C ASP A 190 3.48 9.81 -1.61
N GLY A 191 4.14 8.79 -1.04
CA GLY A 191 5.56 8.53 -1.25
C GLY A 191 6.52 9.53 -0.56
N LYS A 192 5.99 10.47 0.25
CA LYS A 192 6.81 11.43 1.03
C LYS A 192 7.59 10.74 2.14
N ILE A 193 7.03 9.66 2.68
CA ILE A 193 7.66 8.76 3.65
C ILE A 193 7.70 7.37 3.02
N SER A 194 8.88 6.73 2.98
CA SER A 194 8.99 5.37 2.46
C SER A 194 8.23 4.37 3.34
N PHE A 195 7.77 3.26 2.76
CA PHE A 195 7.10 2.17 3.48
C PHE A 195 7.88 1.73 4.74
N VAL A 196 9.20 1.52 4.60
CA VAL A 196 10.06 1.09 5.73
C VAL A 196 10.08 2.13 6.85
N ASN A 197 10.14 3.39 6.49
CA ASN A 197 10.12 4.51 7.42
C ASN A 197 8.76 4.65 8.09
N GLY A 198 7.66 4.48 7.35
CA GLY A 198 6.31 4.45 7.89
C GLY A 198 6.13 3.34 8.93
N VAL A 199 6.57 2.12 8.61
CA VAL A 199 6.58 1.00 9.57
C VAL A 199 7.40 1.35 10.82
N SER A 200 8.54 2.02 10.66
CA SER A 200 9.36 2.43 11.80
C SER A 200 8.67 3.48 12.67
N LEU A 201 8.02 4.49 12.06
CA LEU A 201 7.26 5.52 12.77
C LEU A 201 6.03 4.96 13.50
N SER A 202 5.42 3.88 13.00
CA SER A 202 4.24 3.27 13.62
C SER A 202 4.50 2.67 15.01
N TYR A 203 5.76 2.56 15.44
CA TYR A 203 6.13 2.12 16.79
C TYR A 203 6.14 3.27 17.80
N LEU A 204 6.10 4.51 17.35
CA LEU A 204 5.95 5.67 18.21
C LEU A 204 4.51 5.71 18.78
N SER A 205 4.35 6.28 19.96
CA SER A 205 3.01 6.57 20.51
C SER A 205 2.25 7.57 19.63
N LYS A 206 0.93 7.66 19.79
CA LYS A 206 0.13 8.63 19.03
C LYS A 206 0.55 10.08 19.32
N GLU A 207 0.94 10.37 20.55
CA GLU A 207 1.44 11.68 20.95
C GLU A 207 2.77 12.01 20.27
N GLU A 208 3.74 11.09 20.32
CA GLU A 208 5.03 11.24 19.66
C GLU A 208 4.88 11.40 18.13
N GLN A 209 3.94 10.64 17.51
CA GLN A 209 3.60 10.79 16.09
C GLN A 209 3.03 12.18 15.78
N SER A 210 2.25 12.76 16.70
CA SER A 210 1.71 14.13 16.56
C SER A 210 2.82 15.18 16.60
N TRP A 211 3.83 15.02 17.45
CA TRP A 211 5.00 15.90 17.45
C TRP A 211 5.79 15.83 16.13
N VAL A 212 5.94 14.60 15.59
CA VAL A 212 6.58 14.40 14.27
C VAL A 212 5.77 15.09 13.17
N GLN A 213 4.44 14.92 13.17
CA GLN A 213 3.54 15.60 12.23
C GLN A 213 3.71 17.10 12.28
N HIS A 214 3.67 17.70 13.48
CA HIS A 214 3.81 19.14 13.69
C HIS A 214 5.13 19.67 13.09
N CYS A 215 6.25 19.00 13.37
CA CYS A 215 7.54 19.35 12.80
C CYS A 215 7.58 19.26 11.26
N ILE A 216 6.96 18.23 10.66
CA ILE A 216 6.92 18.06 9.19
C ILE A 216 6.11 19.20 8.56
N GLN A 217 4.96 19.55 9.14
CA GLN A 217 4.07 20.59 8.62
C GLN A 217 4.69 21.97 8.69
N GLU A 218 5.29 22.33 9.83
CA GLU A 218 5.88 23.66 10.03
C GLU A 218 7.15 23.86 9.21
N LYS A 219 8.05 22.88 9.20
CA LYS A 219 9.40 23.04 8.63
C LYS A 219 9.51 22.55 7.19
N LYS A 220 8.45 21.97 6.60
CA LYS A 220 8.44 21.35 5.26
C LYS A 220 9.62 20.39 5.03
N GLN A 221 10.05 19.70 6.07
CA GLN A 221 11.24 18.87 6.05
C GLN A 221 10.92 17.44 5.64
N THR A 222 11.84 16.83 4.90
CA THR A 222 11.80 15.40 4.59
C THR A 222 12.41 14.61 5.75
N VAL A 223 11.70 13.62 6.24
CA VAL A 223 12.16 12.76 7.33
C VAL A 223 13.07 11.66 6.76
N THR A 224 14.31 11.61 7.21
CA THR A 224 15.28 10.60 6.77
C THR A 224 15.25 9.36 7.65
N SER A 225 15.73 8.23 7.12
CA SER A 225 15.82 6.96 7.88
C SER A 225 16.72 7.07 9.11
N VAL A 226 17.72 7.97 9.08
CA VAL A 226 18.61 8.22 10.24
C VAL A 226 17.83 8.92 11.35
N MET A 227 17.07 9.97 11.01
CA MET A 227 16.23 10.70 11.97
C MET A 227 15.21 9.77 12.62
N ILE A 228 14.54 8.93 11.84
CA ILE A 228 13.55 7.99 12.36
C ILE A 228 14.18 6.96 13.31
N ARG A 229 15.40 6.51 13.02
CA ARG A 229 16.13 5.60 13.91
C ARG A 229 16.41 6.27 15.26
N GLU A 230 16.84 7.52 15.24
CA GLU A 230 17.06 8.30 16.47
C GLU A 230 15.74 8.50 17.24
N LEU A 231 14.66 8.93 16.57
CA LEU A 231 13.34 9.05 17.19
C LEU A 231 12.92 7.76 17.89
N ARG A 232 13.06 6.61 17.21
CA ARG A 232 12.74 5.30 17.79
C ARG A 232 13.61 4.93 18.99
N ARG A 233 14.90 5.26 18.94
CA ARG A 233 15.81 5.02 20.04
C ARG A 233 15.37 5.81 21.27
N TYR A 234 15.15 7.12 21.13
CA TYR A 234 14.70 7.99 22.24
C TYR A 234 13.32 7.57 22.77
N SER A 235 12.41 7.16 21.90
CA SER A 235 11.09 6.64 22.30
C SER A 235 11.22 5.34 23.10
N ALA A 236 12.06 4.39 22.66
CA ALA A 236 12.28 3.13 23.37
C ALA A 236 12.93 3.33 24.75
N GLU A 237 13.74 4.36 24.90
CA GLU A 237 14.37 4.77 26.17
C GLU A 237 13.42 5.59 27.07
N GLY A 238 12.21 5.92 26.61
CA GLY A 238 11.23 6.76 27.33
C GLY A 238 11.63 8.23 27.42
N ASN A 239 12.60 8.66 26.62
CA ASN A 239 13.21 10.00 26.67
C ASN A 239 12.80 10.89 25.48
N LEU A 240 11.86 10.45 24.61
CA LEU A 240 11.42 11.26 23.48
C LEU A 240 10.47 12.35 23.96
N THR A 241 10.88 13.58 23.78
CA THR A 241 10.08 14.78 24.06
C THR A 241 9.85 15.56 22.78
N GLU A 242 8.87 16.47 22.78
CA GLU A 242 8.61 17.33 21.61
C GLU A 242 9.85 18.13 21.20
N LEU A 243 10.61 18.66 22.19
CA LEU A 243 11.87 19.37 21.95
C LEU A 243 12.92 18.45 21.30
N ALA A 244 13.03 17.20 21.76
CA ALA A 244 13.93 16.22 21.15
C ALA A 244 13.55 15.91 19.70
N VAL A 245 12.24 15.77 19.40
CA VAL A 245 11.75 15.61 18.01
C VAL A 245 12.14 16.81 17.15
N GLN A 246 11.96 18.04 17.66
CA GLN A 246 12.35 19.27 16.95
C GLN A 246 13.85 19.33 16.69
N LEU A 247 14.68 18.94 17.62
CA LEU A 247 16.14 18.90 17.48
C LEU A 247 16.59 17.83 16.47
N ILE A 248 16.04 16.61 16.55
CA ILE A 248 16.37 15.50 15.65
C ILE A 248 15.95 15.85 14.21
N LEU A 249 14.74 16.33 14.02
CA LEU A 249 14.23 16.70 12.70
C LEU A 249 14.83 18.02 12.20
N GLY A 250 15.22 18.93 13.09
CA GLY A 250 15.90 20.19 12.77
C GLY A 250 17.38 20.04 12.45
N SER A 251 18.00 18.93 12.83
CA SER A 251 19.42 18.67 12.56
C SER A 251 19.64 18.25 11.11
N THR A 252 19.47 19.17 10.19
CA THR A 252 20.02 19.00 8.83
C THR A 252 21.54 19.05 8.92
N LYS A 253 22.20 17.90 9.16
CA LYS A 253 23.59 17.78 8.75
C LYS A 253 23.60 18.06 7.25
N PRO A 254 24.36 19.07 6.76
CA PRO A 254 24.53 19.24 5.33
C PRO A 254 24.94 17.87 4.82
N LYS A 255 24.24 17.34 3.81
CA LYS A 255 24.70 16.14 3.10
C LYS A 255 26.13 16.48 2.70
N ALA A 256 27.12 15.83 3.31
CA ALA A 256 28.46 15.82 2.76
C ALA A 256 28.28 15.22 1.36
N GLY A 257 28.14 16.08 0.38
CA GLY A 257 27.96 15.69 -1.00
C GLY A 257 29.16 14.80 -1.33
N LYS A 258 28.92 13.57 -1.73
CA LYS A 258 29.97 12.80 -2.40
C LYS A 258 30.36 13.62 -3.63
N PHE A 259 31.47 14.33 -3.53
CA PHE A 259 32.05 15.01 -4.68
C PHE A 259 32.72 13.92 -5.54
N THR A 260 32.08 13.53 -6.62
CA THR A 260 32.63 12.56 -7.54
C THR A 260 33.07 13.31 -8.78
N LEU A 261 34.37 13.35 -9.02
CA LEU A 261 34.89 13.83 -10.29
C LEU A 261 34.83 12.69 -11.33
N PRO A 262 34.11 12.86 -12.45
CA PRO A 262 34.10 11.86 -13.50
C PRO A 262 35.53 11.64 -14.02
N GLU A 263 35.97 10.39 -14.14
CA GLU A 263 37.30 10.00 -14.57
C GLU A 263 37.70 10.66 -15.90
N GLN A 264 36.77 10.77 -16.85
CA GLN A 264 36.96 11.46 -18.11
C GLN A 264 37.37 12.93 -17.99
N LYS A 265 36.93 13.63 -16.92
CA LYS A 265 37.33 15.03 -16.68
C LYS A 265 38.73 15.15 -16.08
N ILE A 266 39.17 14.14 -15.37
CA ILE A 266 40.48 14.13 -14.71
C ILE A 266 41.54 13.58 -15.69
N ARG A 267 41.21 12.51 -16.41
CA ARG A 267 42.12 11.79 -17.31
C ARG A 267 42.85 12.68 -18.31
N LYS A 268 42.25 13.73 -18.79
CA LYS A 268 42.85 14.70 -19.74
C LYS A 268 44.05 15.48 -19.19
N TYR A 269 44.27 15.49 -17.88
CA TYR A 269 45.39 16.18 -17.23
C TYR A 269 46.57 15.24 -16.93
N PHE A 270 46.38 13.95 -17.17
CA PHE A 270 47.40 12.93 -16.88
C PHE A 270 47.85 12.20 -18.16
N PRO A 271 49.13 11.74 -18.24
CA PRO A 271 49.60 10.90 -19.33
C PRO A 271 48.77 9.61 -19.46
N PRO A 272 48.65 9.05 -20.69
CA PRO A 272 47.84 7.83 -20.90
C PRO A 272 48.29 6.61 -20.08
N GLU A 273 49.57 6.58 -19.72
CA GLU A 273 50.20 5.45 -19.00
C GLU A 273 49.93 5.45 -17.49
N TYR A 274 49.37 6.53 -16.95
CA TYR A 274 49.07 6.62 -15.49
C TYR A 274 47.92 5.70 -15.13
N ALA A 275 48.14 4.80 -14.15
CA ALA A 275 47.08 4.00 -13.55
C ALA A 275 46.20 4.86 -12.67
N SER A 276 44.93 4.42 -12.41
CA SER A 276 43.98 5.18 -11.61
C SER A 276 44.48 5.47 -10.18
N GLU A 277 45.26 4.55 -9.60
CA GLU A 277 45.89 4.70 -8.29
C GLU A 277 46.94 5.82 -8.25
N GLN A 278 47.76 5.93 -9.32
CA GLN A 278 48.76 7.01 -9.45
C GLN A 278 48.10 8.37 -9.64
N ILE A 279 46.95 8.43 -10.33
CA ILE A 279 46.17 9.64 -10.51
C ILE A 279 45.60 10.10 -9.15
N GLU A 280 45.09 9.17 -8.34
CA GLU A 280 44.55 9.46 -7.01
C GLU A 280 45.65 10.00 -6.09
N GLU A 281 46.82 9.40 -6.10
CA GLU A 281 47.97 9.82 -5.27
C GLU A 281 48.42 11.24 -5.58
N VAL A 282 48.57 11.60 -6.85
CA VAL A 282 48.92 12.95 -7.29
C VAL A 282 47.84 13.97 -6.93
N ILE A 283 46.54 13.60 -7.03
CA ILE A 283 45.44 14.50 -6.63
C ILE A 283 45.48 14.74 -5.14
N LEU A 284 45.70 13.71 -4.33
CA LEU A 284 45.81 13.85 -2.86
C LEU A 284 46.97 14.75 -2.46
N GLU A 285 48.12 14.58 -3.08
CA GLU A 285 49.31 15.42 -2.84
C GLU A 285 49.03 16.90 -3.17
N LEU A 286 48.43 17.17 -4.33
CA LEU A 286 48.03 18.51 -4.73
C LEU A 286 47.02 19.15 -3.76
N LEU A 287 46.06 18.39 -3.25
CA LEU A 287 45.10 18.85 -2.26
C LEU A 287 45.74 19.12 -0.91
N GLU A 288 46.69 18.32 -0.46
CA GLU A 288 47.44 18.56 0.76
C GLU A 288 48.29 19.82 0.66
N ASN A 289 48.99 20.00 -0.45
CA ASN A 289 49.81 21.22 -0.72
C ASN A 289 48.91 22.45 -0.76
N TRP A 290 47.74 22.41 -1.42
CA TRP A 290 46.79 23.50 -1.44
C TRP A 290 46.26 23.83 -0.02
N LYS A 291 45.93 22.80 0.78
CA LYS A 291 45.45 22.97 2.15
C LYS A 291 46.53 23.64 3.05
N ASN A 292 47.80 23.26 2.89
CA ASN A 292 48.91 23.79 3.66
C ASN A 292 49.19 25.25 3.27
N ASN A 293 49.16 25.59 1.98
CA ASN A 293 49.35 26.96 1.50
C ASN A 293 48.26 27.93 2.01
N ARG A 294 47.00 27.44 2.08
CA ARG A 294 45.90 28.25 2.65
C ARG A 294 46.01 28.52 4.16
N LYS A 295 46.74 27.69 4.90
CA LYS A 295 47.03 27.95 6.32
C LYS A 295 48.04 29.06 6.51
N THR A 296 48.96 29.25 5.56
CA THR A 296 50.03 30.27 5.61
C THR A 296 49.52 31.67 5.17
N GLU A 297 48.42 31.74 4.36
CA GLU A 297 47.79 33.02 3.95
C GLU A 297 46.80 33.60 4.99
N ARG A 298 46.53 32.89 6.10
CA ARG A 298 45.62 33.33 7.14
C ARG A 298 46.33 33.73 8.45
N VAL A 299 47.64 34.02 8.43
CA VAL A 299 48.38 34.61 9.56
C VAL A 299 48.68 36.09 9.32
#